data_92874165fcc34194a523181c9de4a813
#
_entry.id   92874165fcc34194a523181c9de4a813
#
_cell.length_a   1.000
_cell.length_b   1.000
_cell.length_c   1.000
_cell.angle_alpha   90.00
_cell.angle_beta   90.00
_cell.angle_gamma   90.00
#
_symmetry.space_group_name_H-M   'P 1'
#
loop_
_entity.id
_entity.type
_entity.pdbx_description
1 polymer ?
#
loop_
_entity_poly.entity_id
_entity_poly.type
_entity_poly.pdbx_seq_one_letter_code
_entity_poly.pdbx_strand_id
1 'polypeptide(L)'
;LGYLMVLIFTLLLWILFRSGSALVWPLVTIALSVSWCWGITVLTGTQLTSMIGLTILLIFSVGIADCVHVMSAYFSFRRQGINHYLALEKSYEKVGLAILLTTLTTASGILVLATSNLEPIRVFAYMCAFGVVLAFFFTVVLLPILLNIWHPTGTDDKSSMADRLGRSWHAKSKNTK
;
A
#
# COMPACT_ATOMS: atom_id res chain seq x y z
N LEU A 1 17.11 -5.35 14.20
CA LEU A 1 17.04 -4.87 12.81
C LEU A 1 15.59 -4.65 12.35
N GLY A 2 14.65 -5.59 12.61
CA GLY A 2 13.25 -5.48 12.18
C GLY A 2 12.53 -4.25 12.71
N TYR A 3 12.69 -3.92 13.98
CA TYR A 3 12.06 -2.72 14.58
C TYR A 3 12.56 -1.42 13.93
N LEU A 4 13.85 -1.35 13.62
CA LEU A 4 14.45 -0.18 12.96
C LEU A 4 13.89 0.01 11.56
N MET A 5 13.67 -1.07 10.82
CA MET A 5 13.03 -1.04 9.50
C MET A 5 11.58 -0.58 9.56
N VAL A 6 10.78 -1.12 10.48
CA VAL A 6 9.39 -0.66 10.68
C VAL A 6 9.36 0.83 11.04
N LEU A 7 10.28 1.29 11.89
CA LEU A 7 10.39 2.69 12.28
C LEU A 7 10.75 3.59 11.08
N ILE A 8 11.74 3.19 10.28
CA ILE A 8 12.15 3.94 9.08
C ILE A 8 10.99 4.05 8.08
N PHE A 9 10.32 2.93 7.77
CA PHE A 9 9.19 2.93 6.84
C PHE A 9 7.99 3.72 7.37
N THR A 10 7.71 3.63 8.68
CA THR A 10 6.66 4.41 9.33
C THR A 10 6.97 5.90 9.24
N LEU A 11 8.22 6.30 9.50
CA LEU A 11 8.68 7.69 9.39
C LEU A 11 8.56 8.18 7.93
N LEU A 12 8.97 7.36 6.96
CA LEU A 12 8.90 7.69 5.54
C LEU A 12 7.44 7.90 5.09
N LEU A 13 6.53 7.00 5.47
CA LEU A 13 5.10 7.14 5.20
C LEU A 13 4.52 8.40 5.86
N TRP A 14 4.94 8.70 7.09
CA TRP A 14 4.46 9.88 7.80
C TRP A 14 4.94 11.18 7.13
N ILE A 15 6.20 11.23 6.69
CA ILE A 15 6.74 12.38 5.94
C ILE A 15 6.02 12.56 4.61
N LEU A 16 5.74 11.45 3.90
CA LEU A 16 5.18 11.47 2.56
C LEU A 16 3.70 11.89 2.55
N PHE A 17 2.90 11.37 3.47
CA PHE A 17 1.44 11.54 3.43
C PHE A 17 0.90 12.51 4.46
N ARG A 18 1.60 12.76 5.57
CA ARG A 18 1.20 13.65 6.67
C ARG A 18 -0.24 13.42 7.17
N SER A 19 -0.78 12.22 6.99
CA SER A 19 -2.13 11.82 7.37
C SER A 19 -2.06 10.49 8.13
N GLY A 20 -2.73 10.42 9.28
CA GLY A 20 -2.69 9.22 10.13
C GLY A 20 -3.31 7.99 9.47
N SER A 21 -4.40 8.14 8.73
CA SER A 21 -5.04 7.03 8.01
C SER A 21 -4.16 6.51 6.86
N ALA A 22 -3.42 7.39 6.20
CA ALA A 22 -2.48 7.03 5.15
C ALA A 22 -1.27 6.24 5.67
N LEU A 23 -0.99 6.33 6.96
CA LEU A 23 0.06 5.57 7.64
C LEU A 23 -0.45 4.19 8.08
N VAL A 24 -1.63 4.15 8.71
CA VAL A 24 -2.15 2.95 9.38
C VAL A 24 -2.55 1.87 8.37
N TRP A 25 -3.23 2.24 7.29
CA TRP A 25 -3.78 1.26 6.34
C TRP A 25 -2.71 0.43 5.60
N PRO A 26 -1.64 1.01 5.06
CA PRO A 26 -0.54 0.21 4.49
C PRO A 26 0.09 -0.73 5.52
N LEU A 27 0.31 -0.26 6.76
CA LEU A 27 0.90 -1.08 7.81
C LEU A 27 0.02 -2.28 8.18
N VAL A 28 -1.31 -2.07 8.30
CA VAL A 28 -2.28 -3.14 8.56
C VAL A 28 -2.30 -4.16 7.40
N THR A 29 -2.34 -3.68 6.16
CA THR A 29 -2.35 -4.54 4.97
C THR A 29 -1.11 -5.44 4.92
N ILE A 30 0.06 -4.88 5.19
CA ILE A 30 1.33 -5.63 5.15
C ILE A 30 1.47 -6.55 6.36
N ALA A 31 1.10 -6.09 7.56
CA ALA A 31 1.12 -6.94 8.74
C ALA A 31 0.24 -8.19 8.54
N LEU A 32 -0.92 -8.02 7.91
CA LEU A 32 -1.79 -9.13 7.57
C LEU A 32 -1.13 -10.06 6.53
N SER A 33 -0.49 -9.52 5.49
CA SER A 33 0.23 -10.31 4.48
C SER A 33 1.33 -11.16 5.10
N VAL A 34 2.14 -10.57 5.98
CA VAL A 34 3.21 -11.27 6.69
C VAL A 34 2.64 -12.34 7.61
N SER A 35 1.56 -12.03 8.35
CA SER A 35 0.92 -12.98 9.25
C SER A 35 0.34 -14.19 8.51
N TRP A 36 -0.31 -13.97 7.36
CA TRP A 36 -0.82 -15.06 6.52
C TRP A 36 0.30 -15.88 5.90
N CYS A 37 1.35 -15.23 5.38
CA CYS A 37 2.51 -15.93 4.84
C CYS A 37 3.14 -16.84 5.90
N TRP A 38 3.31 -16.33 7.12
CA TRP A 38 3.84 -17.12 8.23
C TRP A 38 2.90 -18.27 8.63
N GLY A 39 1.61 -17.99 8.78
CA GLY A 39 0.61 -19.00 9.14
C GLY A 39 0.60 -20.18 8.16
N ILE A 40 0.61 -19.92 6.85
CA ILE A 40 0.65 -20.95 5.82
C ILE A 40 1.97 -21.73 5.87
N THR A 41 3.09 -21.06 6.10
CA THR A 41 4.40 -21.73 6.21
C THR A 41 4.44 -22.69 7.38
N VAL A 42 3.89 -22.31 8.53
CA VAL A 42 3.79 -23.18 9.71
C VAL A 42 2.85 -24.37 9.44
N LEU A 43 1.71 -24.12 8.78
CA LEU A 43 0.73 -25.17 8.44
C LEU A 43 1.29 -26.21 7.46
N THR A 44 2.17 -25.80 6.55
CA THR A 44 2.85 -26.73 5.62
C THR A 44 3.96 -27.56 6.27
N GLY A 45 4.25 -27.34 7.55
CA GLY A 45 5.33 -28.02 8.27
C GLY A 45 6.73 -27.66 7.80
N THR A 46 6.87 -26.59 7.03
CA THR A 46 8.17 -26.13 6.50
C THR A 46 9.04 -25.65 7.65
N GLN A 47 10.27 -26.18 7.73
CA GLN A 47 11.22 -25.78 8.76
C GLN A 47 11.58 -24.30 8.62
N LEU A 48 11.39 -23.56 9.70
CA LEU A 48 11.73 -22.15 9.77
C LEU A 48 13.27 -21.98 9.72
N THR A 49 13.76 -21.47 8.62
CA THR A 49 15.18 -21.20 8.45
C THR A 49 15.61 -19.87 9.07
N SER A 50 16.91 -19.69 9.31
CA SER A 50 17.46 -18.41 9.78
C SER A 50 17.21 -17.23 8.81
N MET A 51 16.73 -17.51 7.59
CA MET A 51 16.42 -16.50 6.56
C MET A 51 15.01 -15.87 6.70
N ILE A 52 14.20 -16.28 7.68
CA ILE A 52 12.87 -15.71 7.93
C ILE A 52 12.89 -14.20 8.09
N GLY A 53 13.88 -13.66 8.80
CA GLY A 53 14.02 -12.22 8.97
C GLY A 53 14.15 -11.46 7.63
N LEU A 54 14.87 -12.05 6.67
CA LEU A 54 15.01 -11.50 5.32
C LEU A 54 13.69 -11.59 4.53
N THR A 55 12.96 -12.70 4.68
CA THR A 55 11.64 -12.88 4.06
C THR A 55 10.66 -11.81 4.51
N ILE A 56 10.54 -11.59 5.83
CA ILE A 56 9.66 -10.56 6.40
C ILE A 56 10.06 -9.17 5.88
N LEU A 57 11.36 -8.87 5.90
CA LEU A 57 11.89 -7.60 5.41
C LEU A 57 11.53 -7.35 3.95
N LEU A 58 11.67 -8.36 3.09
CA LEU A 58 11.40 -8.26 1.67
C LEU A 58 9.90 -8.06 1.41
N ILE A 59 9.02 -8.86 2.02
CA ILE A 59 7.56 -8.74 1.89
C ILE A 59 7.13 -7.35 2.37
N PHE A 60 7.68 -6.89 3.49
CA PHE A 60 7.38 -5.58 4.06
C PHE A 60 7.79 -4.44 3.12
N SER A 61 8.99 -4.51 2.56
CA SER A 61 9.53 -3.49 1.65
C SER A 61 8.73 -3.39 0.35
N VAL A 62 8.43 -4.53 -0.30
CA VAL A 62 7.66 -4.57 -1.55
C VAL A 62 6.22 -4.14 -1.29
N GLY A 63 5.58 -4.66 -0.24
CA GLY A 63 4.20 -4.32 0.08
C GLY A 63 4.00 -2.85 0.42
N ILE A 64 4.96 -2.21 1.14
CA ILE A 64 4.92 -0.75 1.35
C ILE A 64 5.03 0.00 0.03
N ALA A 65 5.95 -0.39 -0.85
CA ALA A 65 6.13 0.27 -2.14
C ALA A 65 4.83 0.25 -2.96
N ASP A 66 4.16 -0.89 -3.04
CA ASP A 66 2.88 -1.04 -3.74
C ASP A 66 1.79 -0.15 -3.12
N CYS A 67 1.65 -0.16 -1.79
CA CYS A 67 0.69 0.70 -1.09
C CYS A 67 0.99 2.20 -1.32
N VAL A 68 2.25 2.62 -1.30
CA VAL A 68 2.67 4.01 -1.54
C VAL A 68 2.32 4.44 -2.96
N HIS A 69 2.51 3.59 -3.95
CA HIS A 69 2.14 3.89 -5.34
C HIS A 69 0.64 4.12 -5.48
N VAL A 70 -0.20 3.24 -4.94
CA VAL A 70 -1.66 3.38 -4.97
C VAL A 70 -2.11 4.64 -4.23
N MET A 71 -1.60 4.85 -3.01
CA MET A 71 -2.00 5.99 -2.19
C MET A 71 -1.54 7.33 -2.78
N SER A 72 -0.34 7.38 -3.35
CA SER A 72 0.16 8.59 -4.03
C SER A 72 -0.73 8.97 -5.22
N ALA A 73 -1.14 8.00 -6.03
CA ALA A 73 -2.08 8.22 -7.12
C ALA A 73 -3.45 8.67 -6.59
N TYR A 74 -3.98 8.02 -5.55
CA TYR A 74 -5.24 8.38 -4.92
C TYR A 74 -5.24 9.83 -4.41
N PHE A 75 -4.23 10.23 -3.64
CA PHE A 75 -4.14 11.61 -3.15
C PHE A 75 -3.96 12.62 -4.28
N SER A 76 -3.26 12.25 -5.35
CA SER A 76 -3.13 13.12 -6.53
C SER A 76 -4.50 13.41 -7.17
N PHE A 77 -5.36 12.41 -7.33
CA PHE A 77 -6.70 12.59 -7.86
C PHE A 77 -7.62 13.32 -6.89
N ARG A 78 -7.51 13.06 -5.58
CA ARG A 78 -8.28 13.78 -4.56
C ARG A 78 -7.94 15.28 -4.54
N ARG A 79 -6.67 15.65 -4.73
CA ARG A 79 -6.25 17.07 -4.82
C ARG A 79 -6.81 17.78 -6.05
N GLN A 80 -7.17 17.05 -7.10
CA GLN A 80 -7.84 17.58 -8.29
C GLN A 80 -9.37 17.73 -8.10
N GLY A 81 -9.89 17.49 -6.90
CA GLY A 81 -11.32 17.60 -6.60
C GLY A 81 -12.17 16.41 -7.06
N ILE A 82 -11.53 15.30 -7.47
CA ILE A 82 -12.24 14.09 -7.91
C ILE A 82 -12.88 13.40 -6.70
N ASN A 83 -14.12 12.93 -6.83
CA ASN A 83 -14.84 12.22 -5.78
C ASN A 83 -14.07 10.97 -5.33
N HIS A 84 -14.27 10.54 -4.06
CA HIS A 84 -13.58 9.43 -3.41
C HIS A 84 -13.58 8.16 -4.25
N TYR A 85 -14.76 7.68 -4.67
CA TYR A 85 -14.89 6.43 -5.45
C TYR A 85 -14.18 6.51 -6.80
N LEU A 86 -14.36 7.61 -7.52
CA LEU A 86 -13.74 7.82 -8.83
C LEU A 86 -12.22 8.02 -8.72
N ALA A 87 -11.75 8.66 -7.64
CA ALA A 87 -10.32 8.80 -7.37
C ALA A 87 -9.65 7.45 -7.09
N LEU A 88 -10.35 6.57 -6.37
CA LEU A 88 -9.88 5.22 -6.09
C LEU A 88 -9.80 4.39 -7.37
N GLU A 89 -10.87 4.35 -8.16
CA GLU A 89 -10.93 3.66 -9.45
C GLU A 89 -9.81 4.10 -10.38
N LYS A 90 -9.68 5.40 -10.63
CA LYS A 90 -8.60 5.97 -11.47
C LYS A 90 -7.20 5.69 -10.94
N SER A 91 -7.05 5.55 -9.62
CA SER A 91 -5.75 5.20 -9.04
C SER A 91 -5.34 3.79 -9.43
N TYR A 92 -6.25 2.83 -9.33
CA TYR A 92 -5.99 1.45 -9.73
C TYR A 92 -5.84 1.30 -11.24
N GLU A 93 -6.61 2.02 -12.04
CA GLU A 93 -6.41 2.07 -13.50
C GLU A 93 -5.01 2.57 -13.86
N LYS A 94 -4.52 3.60 -13.15
CA LYS A 94 -3.22 4.23 -13.43
C LYS A 94 -2.04 3.38 -12.99
N VAL A 95 -2.09 2.80 -11.78
CA VAL A 95 -0.94 2.12 -11.18
C VAL A 95 -1.10 0.61 -11.06
N GLY A 96 -2.31 0.07 -11.20
CA GLY A 96 -2.59 -1.35 -10.98
C GLY A 96 -1.78 -2.27 -11.87
N LEU A 97 -1.66 -1.94 -13.16
CA LEU A 97 -0.83 -2.71 -14.10
C LEU A 97 0.66 -2.66 -13.71
N ALA A 98 1.14 -1.49 -13.29
CA ALA A 98 2.53 -1.32 -12.89
C ALA A 98 2.87 -2.17 -11.66
N ILE A 99 2.03 -2.14 -10.61
CA ILE A 99 2.24 -2.96 -9.41
C ILE A 99 2.07 -4.45 -9.68
N LEU A 100 1.18 -4.84 -10.59
CA LEU A 100 1.07 -6.24 -11.02
C LEU A 100 2.36 -6.72 -11.69
N LEU A 101 2.90 -5.93 -12.64
CA LEU A 101 4.12 -6.27 -13.34
C LEU A 101 5.34 -6.32 -12.40
N THR A 102 5.45 -5.36 -11.46
CA THR A 102 6.53 -5.38 -10.46
C THR A 102 6.42 -6.60 -9.56
N THR A 103 5.22 -6.98 -9.13
CA THR A 103 4.99 -8.20 -8.33
C THR A 103 5.39 -9.45 -9.09
N LEU A 104 4.97 -9.59 -10.36
CA LEU A 104 5.30 -10.75 -11.20
C LEU A 104 6.79 -10.86 -11.46
N THR A 105 7.46 -9.75 -11.79
CA THR A 105 8.91 -9.74 -12.03
C THR A 105 9.69 -10.03 -10.76
N THR A 106 9.27 -9.48 -9.62
CA THR A 106 9.91 -9.76 -8.33
C THR A 106 9.73 -11.22 -7.91
N ALA A 107 8.50 -11.73 -7.98
CA ALA A 107 8.21 -13.11 -7.63
C ALA A 107 8.98 -14.09 -8.54
N SER A 108 9.01 -13.85 -9.87
CA SER A 108 9.75 -14.68 -10.82
C SER A 108 11.25 -14.64 -10.54
N GLY A 109 11.80 -13.44 -10.30
CA GLY A 109 13.22 -13.27 -9.99
C GLY A 109 13.63 -14.02 -8.72
N ILE A 110 12.80 -13.98 -7.69
CA ILE A 110 13.05 -14.70 -6.44
C ILE A 110 12.91 -16.21 -6.64
N LEU A 111 11.94 -16.67 -7.45
CA LEU A 111 11.76 -18.11 -7.74
C LEU A 111 12.95 -18.73 -8.43
N VAL A 112 13.81 -17.97 -9.11
CA VAL A 112 15.09 -18.49 -9.65
C VAL A 112 15.96 -19.07 -8.54
N LEU A 113 15.92 -18.50 -7.33
CA LEU A 113 16.66 -19.03 -6.17
C LEU A 113 16.14 -20.41 -5.72
N ALA A 114 14.92 -20.80 -6.11
CA ALA A 114 14.38 -22.12 -5.81
C ALA A 114 15.13 -23.27 -6.55
N THR A 115 15.94 -22.95 -7.56
CA THR A 115 16.82 -23.93 -8.22
C THR A 115 18.09 -24.23 -7.43
N SER A 116 18.33 -23.54 -6.31
CA SER A 116 19.50 -23.75 -5.45
C SER A 116 19.50 -25.15 -4.82
N ASN A 117 20.67 -25.74 -4.70
CA ASN A 117 20.88 -26.99 -3.97
C ASN A 117 20.84 -26.82 -2.44
N LEU A 118 20.89 -25.58 -1.95
CA LEU A 118 20.82 -25.25 -0.52
C LEU A 118 19.35 -25.13 -0.09
N GLU A 119 18.90 -26.04 0.77
CA GLU A 119 17.54 -26.07 1.26
C GLU A 119 17.06 -24.75 1.88
N PRO A 120 17.84 -24.04 2.73
CA PRO A 120 17.42 -22.76 3.29
C PRO A 120 17.13 -21.70 2.23
N ILE A 121 17.90 -21.66 1.13
CA ILE A 121 17.70 -20.70 0.02
C ILE A 121 16.44 -21.07 -0.76
N ARG A 122 16.20 -22.34 -1.00
CA ARG A 122 15.02 -22.81 -1.71
C ARG A 122 13.73 -22.51 -0.94
N VAL A 123 13.72 -22.75 0.38
CA VAL A 123 12.61 -22.42 1.26
C VAL A 123 12.37 -20.90 1.28
N PHE A 124 13.42 -20.12 1.43
CA PHE A 124 13.37 -18.65 1.35
C PHE A 124 12.73 -18.18 0.04
N ALA A 125 13.13 -18.74 -1.09
CA ALA A 125 12.62 -18.38 -2.41
C ALA A 125 11.08 -18.58 -2.50
N TYR A 126 10.60 -19.75 -2.09
CA TYR A 126 9.15 -20.03 -2.12
C TYR A 126 8.37 -19.13 -1.17
N MET A 127 8.86 -18.93 0.05
CA MET A 127 8.21 -18.08 1.03
C MET A 127 8.15 -16.62 0.57
N CYS A 128 9.25 -16.09 0.03
CA CYS A 128 9.29 -14.73 -0.45
C CYS A 128 8.39 -14.51 -1.67
N ALA A 129 8.45 -15.39 -2.67
CA ALA A 129 7.62 -15.28 -3.86
C ALA A 129 6.13 -15.33 -3.50
N PHE A 130 5.74 -16.28 -2.65
CA PHE A 130 4.37 -16.38 -2.16
C PHE A 130 3.95 -15.15 -1.33
N GLY A 131 4.82 -14.68 -0.43
CA GLY A 131 4.56 -13.51 0.40
C GLY A 131 4.41 -12.21 -0.40
N VAL A 132 5.18 -12.02 -1.47
CA VAL A 132 5.08 -10.87 -2.38
C VAL A 132 3.75 -10.90 -3.14
N VAL A 133 3.33 -12.07 -3.63
CA VAL A 133 2.02 -12.23 -4.30
C VAL A 133 0.87 -11.97 -3.32
N LEU A 134 0.98 -12.45 -2.09
CA LEU A 134 -0.01 -12.16 -1.03
C LEU A 134 -0.07 -10.67 -0.71
N ALA A 135 1.07 -10.00 -0.60
CA ALA A 135 1.12 -8.56 -0.34
C ALA A 135 0.41 -7.77 -1.45
N PHE A 136 0.66 -8.13 -2.71
CA PHE A 136 -0.06 -7.56 -3.85
C PHE A 136 -1.57 -7.80 -3.75
N PHE A 137 -1.99 -9.04 -3.49
CA PHE A 137 -3.41 -9.38 -3.37
C PHE A 137 -4.09 -8.54 -2.28
N PHE A 138 -3.49 -8.43 -1.11
CA PHE A 138 -4.04 -7.60 -0.03
C PHE A 138 -4.01 -6.10 -0.38
N THR A 139 -3.00 -5.62 -1.08
CA THR A 139 -2.96 -4.22 -1.54
C THR A 139 -4.09 -3.93 -2.52
N VAL A 140 -4.43 -4.87 -3.41
CA VAL A 140 -5.51 -4.66 -4.38
C VAL A 140 -6.90 -4.81 -3.76
N VAL A 141 -7.08 -5.75 -2.82
CA VAL A 141 -8.40 -6.06 -2.24
C VAL A 141 -8.66 -5.30 -0.94
N LEU A 142 -7.71 -5.34 -0.01
CA LEU A 142 -7.91 -4.82 1.35
C LEU A 142 -7.73 -3.31 1.43
N LEU A 143 -6.74 -2.76 0.74
CA LEU A 143 -6.45 -1.33 0.81
C LEU A 143 -7.64 -0.45 0.35
N PRO A 144 -8.37 -0.74 -0.75
CA PRO A 144 -9.55 0.03 -1.12
C PRO A 144 -10.69 -0.10 -0.10
N ILE A 145 -10.88 -1.28 0.49
CA ILE A 145 -11.89 -1.49 1.53
C ILE A 145 -11.57 -0.65 2.76
N LEU A 146 -10.32 -0.66 3.20
CA LEU A 146 -9.87 0.13 4.35
C LEU A 146 -9.98 1.64 4.11
N LEU A 147 -9.64 2.10 2.91
CA LEU A 147 -9.81 3.50 2.51
C LEU A 147 -11.28 3.91 2.44
N ASN A 148 -12.19 2.98 2.16
CA ASN A 148 -13.64 3.25 2.17
C ASN A 148 -14.20 3.36 3.59
N ILE A 149 -13.66 2.61 4.56
CA ILE A 149 -14.09 2.64 5.96
C ILE A 149 -13.69 3.95 6.64
N TRP A 150 -12.50 4.43 6.39
CA TRP A 150 -12.00 5.66 6.99
C TRP A 150 -11.33 6.55 5.94
N HIS A 151 -12.11 7.51 5.45
CA HIS A 151 -11.65 8.52 4.51
C HIS A 151 -10.62 9.45 5.18
N PRO A 152 -9.46 9.69 4.57
CA PRO A 152 -8.58 10.75 5.04
C PRO A 152 -9.23 12.11 4.75
N THR A 153 -9.77 12.74 5.79
CA THR A 153 -10.56 13.99 5.76
C THR A 153 -9.74 15.26 5.41
N GLY A 154 -8.47 15.13 5.07
CA GLY A 154 -7.57 16.27 4.92
C GLY A 154 -7.75 17.16 3.68
N THR A 155 -8.63 16.83 2.74
CA THR A 155 -8.78 17.58 1.47
C THR A 155 -10.19 18.09 1.19
N ASP A 156 -11.22 17.54 1.83
CA ASP A 156 -12.62 17.92 1.55
C ASP A 156 -12.99 19.28 2.16
N ASP A 157 -12.36 19.68 3.26
CA ASP A 157 -12.71 20.91 3.97
C ASP A 157 -12.23 22.18 3.25
N LYS A 158 -11.08 22.13 2.60
CA LYS A 158 -10.54 23.29 1.85
C LYS A 158 -11.27 23.55 0.54
N SER A 159 -11.69 22.51 -0.18
CA SER A 159 -12.46 22.66 -1.42
C SER A 159 -13.90 23.13 -1.14
N SER A 160 -14.53 22.60 -0.10
CA SER A 160 -15.85 23.04 0.37
C SER A 160 -15.84 24.50 0.85
N MET A 161 -14.79 24.92 1.55
CA MET A 161 -14.63 26.30 2.01
C MET A 161 -14.35 27.27 0.86
N ALA A 162 -13.51 26.92 -0.10
CA ALA A 162 -13.26 27.72 -1.29
C ALA A 162 -14.51 27.88 -2.16
N ASP A 163 -15.32 26.81 -2.29
CA ASP A 163 -16.58 26.83 -3.05
C ASP A 163 -17.68 27.60 -2.35
N ARG A 164 -17.72 27.59 -1.01
CA ARG A 164 -18.61 28.45 -0.21
C ARG A 164 -18.23 29.93 -0.31
N LEU A 165 -16.94 30.24 -0.24
CA LEU A 165 -16.42 31.60 -0.42
C LEU A 165 -16.67 32.10 -1.83
N GLY A 166 -16.43 31.31 -2.85
CA GLY A 166 -16.68 31.66 -4.26
C GLY A 166 -18.15 31.97 -4.51
N ARG A 167 -19.08 31.16 -3.99
CA ARG A 167 -20.52 31.38 -4.10
C ARG A 167 -20.98 32.65 -3.35
N SER A 168 -20.40 32.94 -2.19
CA SER A 168 -20.72 34.17 -1.44
C SER A 168 -20.25 35.44 -2.17
N TRP A 169 -19.11 35.41 -2.83
CA TRP A 169 -18.61 36.52 -3.65
C TRP A 169 -19.47 36.75 -4.90
N HIS A 170 -19.90 35.70 -5.60
CA HIS A 170 -20.80 35.83 -6.75
C HIS A 170 -22.22 36.31 -6.36
N ALA A 171 -22.71 35.92 -5.20
CA ALA A 171 -24.00 36.42 -4.68
C ALA A 171 -23.93 37.92 -4.31
N LYS A 172 -22.81 38.34 -3.70
CA LYS A 172 -22.62 39.75 -3.28
C LYS A 172 -22.43 40.69 -4.47
N SER A 173 -21.78 40.21 -5.54
CA SER A 173 -21.56 40.98 -6.78
C SER A 173 -22.84 41.19 -7.59
N LYS A 174 -23.84 40.33 -7.49
CA LYS A 174 -25.13 40.49 -8.16
C LYS A 174 -26.06 41.49 -7.47
N ASN A 175 -25.90 41.75 -6.16
CA ASN A 175 -26.75 42.69 -5.40
C ASN A 175 -26.24 44.15 -5.42
N THR A 176 -25.14 44.40 -6.11
CA THR A 176 -24.52 45.75 -6.18
C THR A 176 -24.71 46.41 -7.57
N LYS A 177 -25.51 45.82 -8.44
CA LYS A 177 -26.02 46.41 -9.69
C LYS A 177 -27.52 46.64 -9.58
#